data_4e7fd2d79c2269719f1786575d64c3fb
#
_entry.id   4e7fd2d79c2269719f1786575d64c3fb
#
_cell.length_a   1.000
_cell.length_b   1.000
_cell.length_c   1.000
_cell.angle_alpha   90.00
_cell.angle_beta   90.00
_cell.angle_gamma   90.00
#
_symmetry.space_group_name_H-M   'P 1'
#
loop_
_entity.id
_entity.type
_entity.pdbx_description
1 polymer ?
#
loop_
_entity_poly.entity_id
_entity_poly.type
_entity_poly.pdbx_seq_one_letter_code
_entity_poly.pdbx_strand_id
1 'polypeptide(L)'
;SYIANGADPNAILVTISTNATPGKGSADDKLYVDDVELEYSSQLSSIKIDGQEINGFEPGTYYYSKVPASKKMTVDMIEVTAGAGATVTKRVERSSTDPKASTATITVVSADSKNITRYTVDIKEGKVTNGISTVETKLDQNTHATKIYTVSGQQVSKMQSGNIYVVKTADGKMVKVVKK
;
A
#
# COMPACT_ATOMS: atom_id res chain seq x y z
N SER A 1 -10.73 1.39 -18.66
CA SER A 1 -9.88 0.23 -18.98
C SER A 1 -10.28 -0.96 -18.11
N TYR A 2 -10.36 -2.13 -18.69
CA TYR A 2 -10.63 -3.39 -17.99
C TYR A 2 -9.29 -4.11 -17.78
N ILE A 3 -8.98 -4.47 -16.54
CA ILE A 3 -7.81 -5.30 -16.20
C ILE A 3 -8.34 -6.66 -15.78
N ALA A 4 -8.01 -7.71 -16.52
CA ALA A 4 -8.39 -9.08 -16.17
C ALA A 4 -7.63 -9.54 -14.91
N ASN A 5 -8.34 -9.82 -13.83
CA ASN A 5 -7.79 -10.37 -12.60
C ASN A 5 -7.58 -11.89 -12.76
N GLY A 6 -6.44 -12.28 -13.34
CA GLY A 6 -5.95 -13.67 -13.27
C GLY A 6 -6.74 -14.74 -14.02
N ALA A 7 -7.82 -14.38 -14.72
CA ALA A 7 -8.53 -15.28 -15.62
C ALA A 7 -8.22 -14.90 -17.07
N ASP A 8 -7.75 -15.82 -17.87
CA ASP A 8 -7.64 -15.61 -19.31
C ASP A 8 -9.05 -15.54 -19.91
N PRO A 9 -9.54 -14.36 -20.35
CA PRO A 9 -10.81 -14.29 -21.02
C PRO A 9 -10.65 -14.98 -22.39
N ASN A 10 -11.44 -15.98 -22.63
CA ASN A 10 -11.50 -16.64 -23.95
C ASN A 10 -12.34 -15.86 -24.98
N ALA A 11 -12.97 -14.75 -24.56
CA ALA A 11 -13.70 -13.85 -25.45
C ALA A 11 -13.80 -12.45 -24.84
N ILE A 12 -13.71 -11.43 -25.68
CA ILE A 12 -13.95 -10.03 -25.33
C ILE A 12 -15.12 -9.54 -26.19
N LEU A 13 -16.19 -9.03 -25.54
CA LEU A 13 -17.27 -8.36 -26.21
C LEU A 13 -17.12 -6.85 -26.02
N VAL A 14 -16.92 -6.12 -27.10
CA VAL A 14 -16.93 -4.66 -27.10
C VAL A 14 -18.27 -4.19 -27.67
N THR A 15 -19.08 -3.52 -26.85
CA THR A 15 -20.33 -2.92 -27.28
C THR A 15 -20.18 -1.42 -27.31
N ILE A 16 -20.43 -0.82 -28.48
CA ILE A 16 -20.39 0.61 -28.68
C ILE A 16 -21.82 1.05 -29.02
N SER A 17 -22.35 2.03 -28.30
CA SER A 17 -23.74 2.45 -28.42
C SER A 17 -23.86 3.98 -28.42
N THR A 18 -24.78 4.51 -29.23
CA THR A 18 -25.12 5.95 -29.24
C THR A 18 -25.91 6.38 -28.02
N ASN A 19 -26.44 5.44 -27.23
CA ASN A 19 -27.24 5.74 -26.05
C ASN A 19 -26.82 4.85 -24.85
N ALA A 20 -26.70 5.44 -23.67
CA ALA A 20 -26.38 4.72 -22.42
C ALA A 20 -27.51 3.76 -21.98
N THR A 21 -28.75 3.98 -22.46
CA THR A 21 -29.89 3.12 -22.13
C THR A 21 -30.19 2.18 -23.31
N PRO A 22 -30.09 0.86 -23.12
CA PRO A 22 -30.42 -0.11 -24.19
C PRO A 22 -31.83 0.11 -24.77
N GLY A 23 -31.92 0.10 -26.08
CA GLY A 23 -33.20 0.24 -26.80
C GLY A 23 -33.80 1.67 -26.84
N LYS A 24 -33.02 2.68 -26.44
CA LYS A 24 -33.46 4.10 -26.46
C LYS A 24 -32.79 4.95 -27.53
N GLY A 25 -32.02 4.36 -28.43
CA GLY A 25 -31.47 5.06 -29.59
C GLY A 25 -32.54 5.49 -30.57
N SER A 26 -32.31 6.59 -31.31
CA SER A 26 -33.15 7.03 -32.41
C SER A 26 -32.70 6.38 -33.72
N ALA A 27 -33.64 6.20 -34.67
CA ALA A 27 -33.33 5.64 -35.99
C ALA A 27 -32.34 6.50 -36.79
N ASP A 28 -32.22 7.78 -36.46
CA ASP A 28 -31.34 8.75 -37.13
C ASP A 28 -30.00 8.95 -36.39
N ASP A 29 -29.81 8.30 -35.23
CA ASP A 29 -28.57 8.37 -34.49
C ASP A 29 -27.44 7.68 -35.26
N LYS A 30 -26.34 8.38 -35.45
CA LYS A 30 -25.15 7.87 -36.14
C LYS A 30 -24.00 7.79 -35.16
N LEU A 31 -23.34 6.64 -35.11
CA LEU A 31 -22.12 6.42 -34.40
C LEU A 31 -20.98 6.19 -35.39
N TYR A 32 -19.97 7.03 -35.35
CA TYR A 32 -18.75 6.86 -36.12
C TYR A 32 -17.71 6.26 -35.18
N VAL A 33 -17.18 5.12 -35.58
CA VAL A 33 -16.11 4.44 -34.82
C VAL A 33 -14.94 4.29 -35.75
N ASP A 34 -13.78 4.78 -35.30
CA ASP A 34 -12.53 4.68 -36.03
C ASP A 34 -11.47 4.20 -35.05
N ASP A 35 -10.43 3.51 -35.53
CA ASP A 35 -9.26 3.06 -34.79
C ASP A 35 -9.55 2.29 -33.48
N VAL A 36 -10.39 1.24 -33.57
CA VAL A 36 -10.57 0.33 -32.42
C VAL A 36 -9.36 -0.58 -32.32
N GLU A 37 -8.54 -0.37 -31.31
CA GLU A 37 -7.34 -1.16 -31.05
C GLU A 37 -7.45 -1.90 -29.70
N LEU A 38 -6.97 -3.16 -29.68
CA LEU A 38 -6.78 -3.93 -28.45
C LEU A 38 -5.33 -3.84 -28.03
N GLU A 39 -5.09 -3.21 -26.90
CA GLU A 39 -3.76 -3.11 -26.32
C GLU A 39 -3.60 -4.01 -25.08
N TYR A 40 -2.47 -4.71 -24.98
CA TYR A 40 -2.11 -5.40 -23.77
C TYR A 40 -1.58 -4.43 -22.72
N SER A 41 -2.18 -4.46 -21.53
CA SER A 41 -1.77 -3.58 -20.44
C SER A 41 -0.42 -3.99 -19.85
N SER A 42 0.44 -3.00 -19.60
CA SER A 42 1.64 -3.11 -18.78
C SER A 42 1.44 -2.53 -17.36
N GLN A 43 0.20 -2.26 -16.95
CA GLN A 43 -0.11 -1.73 -15.63
C GLN A 43 -0.31 -2.84 -14.62
N LEU A 44 0.01 -2.53 -13.36
CA LEU A 44 -0.31 -3.36 -12.21
C LEU A 44 -1.71 -3.06 -11.69
N SER A 45 -2.39 -4.05 -11.16
CA SER A 45 -3.65 -3.89 -10.43
C SER A 45 -3.45 -3.86 -8.92
N SER A 46 -2.28 -4.30 -8.43
CA SER A 46 -1.93 -4.26 -7.01
C SER A 46 -0.41 -4.32 -6.82
N ILE A 47 0.07 -3.62 -5.79
CA ILE A 47 1.44 -3.77 -5.25
C ILE A 47 1.33 -3.94 -3.74
N LYS A 48 1.93 -5.01 -3.21
CA LYS A 48 2.10 -5.22 -1.77
C LYS A 48 3.57 -5.18 -1.41
N ILE A 49 3.86 -4.52 -0.31
CA ILE A 49 5.18 -4.44 0.30
C ILE A 49 5.09 -5.08 1.69
N ASP A 50 5.92 -6.10 1.95
CA ASP A 50 5.92 -6.83 3.22
C ASP A 50 4.53 -7.37 3.61
N GLY A 51 3.79 -7.90 2.61
CA GLY A 51 2.43 -8.42 2.75
C GLY A 51 1.32 -7.36 2.90
N GLN A 52 1.65 -6.06 2.90
CA GLN A 52 0.69 -4.97 3.02
C GLN A 52 0.51 -4.25 1.69
N GLU A 53 -0.73 -4.06 1.28
CA GLU A 53 -1.05 -3.27 0.08
C GLU A 53 -0.64 -1.81 0.26
N ILE A 54 -0.10 -1.19 -0.79
CA ILE A 54 0.24 0.24 -0.75
C ILE A 54 -1.05 1.04 -0.61
N ASN A 55 -1.13 1.84 0.45
CA ASN A 55 -2.29 2.69 0.68
C ASN A 55 -2.45 3.71 -0.46
N GLY A 56 -3.66 3.78 -1.03
CA GLY A 56 -3.95 4.64 -2.16
C GLY A 56 -3.28 4.18 -3.47
N PHE A 57 -3.06 2.88 -3.64
CA PHE A 57 -2.56 2.34 -4.90
C PHE A 57 -3.54 2.62 -6.04
N GLU A 58 -3.01 3.16 -7.14
CA GLU A 58 -3.74 3.35 -8.40
C GLU A 58 -2.86 2.93 -9.58
N PRO A 59 -3.39 2.18 -10.57
CA PRO A 59 -2.60 1.67 -11.71
C PRO A 59 -1.85 2.73 -12.49
N GLY A 60 -2.38 3.96 -12.57
CA GLY A 60 -1.79 5.10 -13.27
C GLY A 60 -0.79 5.91 -12.44
N THR A 61 -0.58 5.57 -11.18
CA THR A 61 0.41 6.22 -10.30
C THR A 61 1.68 5.40 -10.26
N TYR A 62 2.78 5.95 -10.74
CA TYR A 62 4.05 5.24 -10.96
C TYR A 62 5.11 5.51 -9.89
N TYR A 63 4.82 6.36 -8.91
CA TYR A 63 5.73 6.67 -7.82
C TYR A 63 5.00 6.70 -6.48
N TYR A 64 5.52 5.96 -5.51
CA TYR A 64 5.03 5.90 -4.14
C TYR A 64 6.17 6.20 -3.17
N SER A 65 5.95 7.11 -2.22
CA SER A 65 6.95 7.51 -1.25
C SER A 65 6.61 7.08 0.16
N LYS A 66 7.64 6.83 0.98
CA LYS A 66 7.53 6.54 2.42
C LYS A 66 6.67 5.31 2.74
N VAL A 67 6.64 4.32 1.85
CA VAL A 67 5.92 3.06 2.10
C VAL A 67 6.63 2.30 3.23
N PRO A 68 5.92 1.90 4.30
CA PRO A 68 6.56 1.22 5.42
C PRO A 68 6.86 -0.25 5.12
N ALA A 69 7.97 -0.75 5.66
CA ALA A 69 8.28 -2.18 5.75
C ALA A 69 8.75 -2.53 7.15
N SER A 70 8.38 -3.69 7.67
CA SER A 70 8.69 -4.12 9.05
C SER A 70 10.16 -4.48 9.26
N LYS A 71 10.86 -4.83 8.20
CA LYS A 71 12.24 -5.30 8.21
C LYS A 71 12.99 -4.86 6.95
N LYS A 72 14.25 -5.22 6.87
CA LYS A 72 15.10 -5.00 5.71
C LYS A 72 14.46 -5.58 4.45
N MET A 73 14.25 -4.73 3.43
CA MET A 73 13.62 -5.13 2.17
C MET A 73 14.47 -6.10 1.35
N THR A 74 13.79 -7.09 0.81
CA THR A 74 14.27 -8.02 -0.21
C THR A 74 13.26 -8.09 -1.35
N VAL A 75 13.64 -8.64 -2.49
CA VAL A 75 12.78 -8.69 -3.69
C VAL A 75 11.53 -9.55 -3.46
N ASP A 76 11.65 -10.61 -2.66
CA ASP A 76 10.57 -11.55 -2.32
C ASP A 76 9.45 -10.92 -1.47
N MET A 77 9.72 -9.79 -0.81
CA MET A 77 8.72 -9.05 -0.05
C MET A 77 7.85 -8.13 -0.93
N ILE A 78 8.12 -8.09 -2.22
CA ILE A 78 7.33 -7.35 -3.20
C ILE A 78 6.39 -8.33 -3.90
N GLU A 79 5.11 -8.22 -3.64
CA GLU A 79 4.06 -8.95 -4.34
C GLU A 79 3.33 -8.00 -5.29
N VAL A 80 3.05 -8.43 -6.50
CA VAL A 80 2.35 -7.61 -7.49
C VAL A 80 1.36 -8.45 -8.28
N THR A 81 0.28 -7.81 -8.73
CA THR A 81 -0.67 -8.39 -9.67
C THR A 81 -0.58 -7.60 -10.97
N ALA A 82 -0.22 -8.28 -12.06
CA ALA A 82 -0.13 -7.72 -13.40
C ALA A 82 -1.22 -8.31 -14.32
N GLY A 83 -1.38 -7.73 -15.51
CA GLY A 83 -2.25 -8.27 -16.55
C GLY A 83 -1.79 -9.66 -17.02
N ALA A 84 -2.71 -10.44 -17.56
CA ALA A 84 -2.42 -11.77 -18.08
C ALA A 84 -1.30 -11.75 -19.15
N GLY A 85 -0.34 -12.64 -19.03
CA GLY A 85 0.81 -12.76 -19.93
C GLY A 85 1.88 -11.66 -19.80
N ALA A 86 1.69 -10.66 -18.92
CA ALA A 86 2.70 -9.65 -18.70
C ALA A 86 3.92 -10.22 -17.94
N THR A 87 5.10 -9.75 -18.29
CA THR A 87 6.35 -10.08 -17.61
C THR A 87 6.71 -9.03 -16.58
N VAL A 88 6.98 -9.45 -15.34
CA VAL A 88 7.32 -8.54 -14.23
C VAL A 88 8.74 -8.78 -13.77
N THR A 89 9.53 -7.70 -13.70
CA THR A 89 10.88 -7.69 -13.11
C THR A 89 10.90 -6.78 -11.90
N LYS A 90 11.45 -7.26 -10.78
CA LYS A 90 11.54 -6.53 -9.52
C LYS A 90 12.99 -6.36 -9.09
N ARG A 91 13.33 -5.17 -8.58
CA ARG A 91 14.66 -4.84 -8.04
C ARG A 91 14.52 -4.02 -6.77
N VAL A 92 15.40 -4.25 -5.80
CA VAL A 92 15.51 -3.45 -4.57
C VAL A 92 16.91 -2.89 -4.48
N GLU A 93 17.01 -1.58 -4.38
CA GLU A 93 18.26 -0.85 -4.17
C GLU A 93 18.25 -0.19 -2.78
N ARG A 94 19.37 -0.27 -2.07
CA ARG A 94 19.53 0.40 -0.79
C ARG A 94 19.94 1.83 -0.96
N SER A 95 19.41 2.69 -0.11
CA SER A 95 19.93 4.05 0.00
C SER A 95 21.37 4.03 0.51
N SER A 96 22.23 4.80 -0.13
CA SER A 96 23.62 5.01 0.32
C SER A 96 23.72 5.95 1.51
N THR A 97 22.69 6.77 1.76
CA THR A 97 22.64 7.81 2.78
C THR A 97 21.79 7.44 4.00
N ASP A 98 20.79 6.57 3.82
CA ASP A 98 19.92 6.10 4.91
C ASP A 98 19.88 4.57 4.93
N PRO A 99 20.53 3.90 5.91
CA PRO A 99 20.57 2.44 6.00
C PRO A 99 19.19 1.81 6.26
N LYS A 100 18.18 2.63 6.61
CA LYS A 100 16.78 2.22 6.83
C LYS A 100 15.86 2.62 5.66
N ALA A 101 16.44 2.94 4.52
CA ALA A 101 15.68 3.23 3.33
C ALA A 101 16.14 2.38 2.16
N SER A 102 15.18 2.00 1.32
CA SER A 102 15.41 1.33 0.05
C SER A 102 14.41 1.81 -0.99
N THR A 103 14.76 1.63 -2.25
CA THR A 103 13.87 1.91 -3.37
C THR A 103 13.61 0.61 -4.10
N ALA A 104 12.34 0.22 -4.23
CA ALA A 104 11.92 -0.87 -5.09
C ALA A 104 11.56 -0.33 -6.47
N THR A 105 12.10 -0.96 -7.51
CA THR A 105 11.74 -0.72 -8.90
C THR A 105 11.06 -1.96 -9.46
N ILE A 106 9.85 -1.78 -9.99
CA ILE A 106 9.06 -2.85 -10.59
C ILE A 106 8.83 -2.46 -12.05
N THR A 107 9.32 -3.28 -12.97
CA THR A 107 9.13 -3.09 -14.40
C THR A 107 8.17 -4.13 -14.92
N VAL A 108 7.14 -3.69 -15.61
CA VAL A 108 6.10 -4.54 -16.21
C VAL A 108 6.16 -4.36 -17.71
N VAL A 109 6.28 -5.47 -18.41
CA VAL A 109 6.25 -5.55 -19.89
C VAL A 109 4.96 -6.24 -20.28
N SER A 110 4.17 -5.63 -21.16
CA SER A 110 2.92 -6.22 -21.66
C SER A 110 3.18 -7.56 -22.40
N ALA A 111 2.14 -8.39 -22.53
CA ALA A 111 2.24 -9.71 -23.13
C ALA A 111 2.77 -9.68 -24.58
N ASP A 112 2.48 -8.62 -25.33
CA ASP A 112 2.96 -8.39 -26.70
C ASP A 112 4.31 -7.66 -26.76
N SER A 113 4.91 -7.35 -25.61
CA SER A 113 6.18 -6.62 -25.45
C SER A 113 6.19 -5.20 -26.01
N LYS A 114 5.05 -4.62 -26.38
CA LYS A 114 4.97 -3.26 -26.93
C LYS A 114 4.95 -2.17 -25.86
N ASN A 115 4.38 -2.47 -24.69
CA ASN A 115 4.21 -1.50 -23.61
C ASN A 115 5.07 -1.88 -22.40
N ILE A 116 5.76 -0.88 -21.84
CA ILE A 116 6.60 -1.04 -20.64
C ILE A 116 6.20 0.03 -19.64
N THR A 117 5.85 -0.39 -18.43
CA THR A 117 5.58 0.49 -17.31
C THR A 117 6.55 0.22 -16.16
N ARG A 118 7.02 1.29 -15.52
CA ARG A 118 7.92 1.21 -14.37
C ARG A 118 7.29 1.89 -13.17
N TYR A 119 7.18 1.15 -12.07
CA TYR A 119 6.78 1.66 -10.76
C TYR A 119 8.00 1.82 -9.88
N THR A 120 8.08 2.91 -9.14
CA THR A 120 9.12 3.19 -8.16
C THR A 120 8.50 3.39 -6.80
N VAL A 121 8.98 2.66 -5.81
CA VAL A 121 8.46 2.70 -4.44
C VAL A 121 9.60 2.99 -3.48
N ASP A 122 9.60 4.16 -2.85
CA ASP A 122 10.54 4.50 -1.79
C ASP A 122 10.04 3.94 -0.45
N ILE A 123 10.84 3.09 0.16
CA ILE A 123 10.49 2.29 1.31
C ILE A 123 11.27 2.78 2.53
N LYS A 124 10.55 2.98 3.62
CA LYS A 124 11.11 3.19 4.96
C LYS A 124 11.10 1.87 5.71
N GLU A 125 12.29 1.34 5.99
CA GLU A 125 12.48 0.13 6.76
C GLU A 125 12.51 0.46 8.25
N GLY A 126 11.72 -0.22 9.03
CA GLY A 126 11.67 -0.02 10.47
C GLY A 126 10.69 -0.98 11.11
N LYS A 127 10.70 -1.05 12.41
CA LYS A 127 9.67 -1.77 13.16
C LYS A 127 8.33 -1.12 12.81
N VAL A 128 7.45 -1.83 12.09
CA VAL A 128 6.06 -1.41 11.97
C VAL A 128 5.47 -1.49 13.37
N THR A 129 5.38 -0.36 14.01
CA THR A 129 4.60 -0.24 15.22
C THR A 129 3.15 -0.05 14.77
N ASN A 130 2.41 -1.16 14.70
CA ASN A 130 0.97 -1.12 14.53
C ASN A 130 0.37 -0.26 15.65
N GLY A 131 0.18 1.02 15.36
CA GLY A 131 -0.57 1.96 16.21
C GLY A 131 -0.03 2.30 17.61
N ILE A 132 1.09 1.70 18.06
CA ILE A 132 1.71 1.99 19.35
C ILE A 132 3.21 2.15 19.13
N SER A 133 3.64 3.40 18.96
CA SER A 133 5.00 3.73 18.51
C SER A 133 6.12 3.48 19.53
N THR A 134 5.81 3.28 20.80
CA THR A 134 6.85 3.02 21.80
C THR A 134 6.26 2.32 23.03
N VAL A 135 6.83 1.19 23.43
CA VAL A 135 6.71 0.70 24.80
C VAL A 135 7.91 1.27 25.53
N GLU A 136 7.78 2.41 26.13
CA GLU A 136 8.78 2.93 27.03
C GLU A 136 8.78 2.08 28.30
N THR A 137 9.87 1.38 28.55
CA THR A 137 10.06 0.56 29.75
C THR A 137 10.49 1.39 30.97
N LYS A 138 10.83 2.67 30.76
CA LYS A 138 11.15 3.62 31.81
C LYS A 138 10.51 4.96 31.46
N LEU A 139 9.70 5.51 32.38
CA LEU A 139 9.44 6.94 32.39
C LEU A 139 10.76 7.63 32.75
N ASP A 140 11.27 8.48 31.88
CA ASP A 140 12.37 9.36 32.25
C ASP A 140 11.98 10.13 33.52
N GLN A 141 12.91 10.30 34.45
CA GLN A 141 12.66 10.94 35.74
C GLN A 141 12.12 12.39 35.60
N ASN A 142 12.16 12.94 34.38
CA ASN A 142 11.64 14.28 34.04
C ASN A 142 10.21 14.31 33.49
N THR A 143 9.60 13.15 33.19
CA THR A 143 8.21 13.08 32.70
C THR A 143 7.27 12.75 33.86
N HIS A 144 6.66 13.77 34.43
CA HIS A 144 5.67 13.58 35.49
C HIS A 144 4.38 13.00 34.92
N ALA A 145 4.04 11.78 35.34
CA ALA A 145 2.75 11.17 35.04
C ALA A 145 1.64 11.95 35.75
N THR A 146 0.70 12.52 34.99
CA THR A 146 -0.45 13.22 35.57
C THR A 146 -1.62 12.28 35.79
N LYS A 147 -1.79 11.26 34.96
CA LYS A 147 -2.86 10.24 35.10
C LYS A 147 -2.39 8.92 34.54
N ILE A 148 -2.79 7.83 35.21
CA ILE A 148 -2.46 6.45 34.84
C ILE A 148 -3.76 5.70 34.56
N TYR A 149 -3.84 5.00 33.44
CA TYR A 149 -4.99 4.19 33.06
C TYR A 149 -4.60 2.75 32.78
N THR A 150 -5.46 1.82 33.09
CA THR A 150 -5.37 0.42 32.59
C THR A 150 -5.62 0.37 31.10
N VAL A 151 -5.32 -0.73 30.43
CA VAL A 151 -5.65 -0.94 29.00
C VAL A 151 -7.16 -0.94 28.73
N SER A 152 -7.98 -1.19 29.77
CA SER A 152 -9.44 -1.08 29.70
C SER A 152 -9.97 0.34 29.90
N GLY A 153 -9.07 1.35 30.10
CA GLY A 153 -9.44 2.75 30.26
C GLY A 153 -9.74 3.18 31.71
N GLN A 154 -9.64 2.27 32.69
CA GLN A 154 -9.88 2.61 34.09
C GLN A 154 -8.69 3.39 34.66
N GLN A 155 -8.94 4.55 35.30
CA GLN A 155 -7.90 5.32 35.97
C GLN A 155 -7.46 4.64 37.26
N VAL A 156 -6.16 4.55 37.47
CA VAL A 156 -5.54 3.95 38.68
C VAL A 156 -4.51 4.91 39.28
N SER A 157 -4.31 4.80 40.59
CA SER A 157 -3.34 5.64 41.33
C SER A 157 -1.93 5.07 41.35
N LYS A 158 -1.77 3.77 41.12
CA LYS A 158 -0.47 3.06 41.13
C LYS A 158 -0.40 1.99 40.06
N MET A 159 0.76 1.80 39.47
CA MET A 159 1.05 0.71 38.54
C MET A 159 1.55 -0.53 39.31
N GLN A 160 0.98 -1.68 38.99
CA GLN A 160 1.44 -2.99 39.50
C GLN A 160 2.44 -3.63 38.53
N SER A 161 3.43 -4.36 39.07
CA SER A 161 4.43 -5.05 38.24
C SER A 161 3.80 -6.09 37.32
N GLY A 162 4.34 -6.27 36.15
CA GLY A 162 3.85 -7.22 35.14
C GLY A 162 2.69 -6.71 34.26
N ASN A 163 2.13 -5.54 34.55
CA ASN A 163 0.98 -5.00 33.82
C ASN A 163 1.36 -3.85 32.87
N ILE A 164 0.45 -3.62 31.90
CA ILE A 164 0.55 -2.56 30.89
C ILE A 164 -0.41 -1.43 31.27
N TYR A 165 0.06 -0.19 31.17
CA TYR A 165 -0.71 1.02 31.47
C TYR A 165 -0.58 2.03 30.35
N VAL A 166 -1.56 2.93 30.25
CA VAL A 166 -1.51 4.14 29.44
C VAL A 166 -1.37 5.31 30.37
N VAL A 167 -0.29 6.05 30.23
CA VAL A 167 0.06 7.17 31.09
C VAL A 167 -0.12 8.47 30.33
N LYS A 168 -0.87 9.42 30.89
CA LYS A 168 -0.94 10.80 30.40
C LYS A 168 0.16 11.60 31.07
N THR A 169 1.04 12.19 30.28
CA THR A 169 2.16 13.02 30.75
C THR A 169 1.72 14.49 30.91
N ALA A 170 2.54 15.30 31.59
CA ALA A 170 2.23 16.71 31.86
C ALA A 170 2.10 17.55 30.59
N ASP A 171 2.80 17.18 29.50
CA ASP A 171 2.70 17.78 28.17
C ASP A 171 1.48 17.30 27.35
N GLY A 172 0.61 16.49 27.98
CA GLY A 172 -0.63 16.00 27.38
C GLY A 172 -0.50 14.76 26.51
N LYS A 173 0.68 14.22 26.33
CA LYS A 173 0.91 12.99 25.55
C LYS A 173 0.41 11.75 26.29
N MET A 174 0.01 10.74 25.52
CA MET A 174 -0.39 9.44 26.03
C MET A 174 0.73 8.41 25.70
N VAL A 175 1.29 7.82 26.75
CA VAL A 175 2.43 6.88 26.63
C VAL A 175 2.04 5.52 27.21
N LYS A 176 2.34 4.45 26.50
CA LYS A 176 2.15 3.08 26.98
C LYS A 176 3.39 2.67 27.80
N VAL A 177 3.17 2.23 29.03
CA VAL A 177 4.22 1.84 29.97
C VAL A 177 3.99 0.41 30.43
N VAL A 178 5.05 -0.38 30.47
CA VAL A 178 5.07 -1.70 31.12
C VAL A 178 5.78 -1.56 32.46
N LYS A 179 5.09 -1.85 33.55
CA LYS A 179 5.72 -1.88 34.86
C LYS A 179 6.41 -3.24 35.05
N LYS A 180 7.73 -3.23 35.10
CA LYS A 180 8.54 -4.40 35.51
C LYS A 180 8.51 -4.59 37.02
#